data_725bdc4cf7e0754531d766e86121c4db
#
_entry.id   725bdc4cf7e0754531d766e86121c4db
#
_cell.length_a   1.000
_cell.length_b   1.000
_cell.length_c   1.000
_cell.angle_alpha   90.00
_cell.angle_beta   90.00
_cell.angle_gamma   90.00
#
_symmetry.space_group_name_H-M   'P 1'
#
loop_
_entity.id
_entity.type
_entity.pdbx_description
1 polymer ?
#
loop_
_entity_poly.entity_id
_entity_poly.type
_entity_poly.pdbx_seq_one_letter_code
_entity_poly.pdbx_strand_id
1 'polypeptide(L)'
;FSLSANDCSHGDLGSISKKDVLILISYSGSTEELKNIIKYANRNKITLIGIMSKKNSILYKASDIKLLIPEVTEAGLGIVPTSSTITQLSIGDALAVATLNKKNISKKDFKKFHPSGNLGIKLKTVEDIMLTKDKVPFISENSNMKIALKILTLKKLGTLIVKNTKGDTTGIIT
;
A
#
# COMPACT_ATOMS: atom_id res chain seq x y z
N PHE A 1 0.19 -8.56 9.26
CA PHE A 1 1.56 -8.56 9.80
C PHE A 1 2.30 -9.82 9.34
N SER A 2 3.62 -9.85 9.45
CA SER A 2 4.45 -11.00 9.13
C SER A 2 4.95 -11.67 10.40
N LEU A 3 5.08 -12.99 10.37
CA LEU A 3 5.63 -13.81 11.45
C LEU A 3 6.82 -14.60 10.92
N SER A 4 7.85 -14.72 11.73
CA SER A 4 8.92 -15.67 11.50
C SER A 4 8.50 -17.05 11.98
N ALA A 5 8.72 -18.09 11.17
CA ALA A 5 8.39 -19.46 11.55
C ALA A 5 9.13 -19.91 12.81
N ASN A 6 10.36 -19.43 13.01
CA ASN A 6 11.15 -19.68 14.21
C ASN A 6 10.51 -19.06 15.45
N ASP A 7 10.13 -17.77 15.38
CA ASP A 7 9.60 -17.02 16.51
C ASP A 7 8.22 -17.54 16.93
N CYS A 8 7.46 -18.09 15.98
CA CYS A 8 6.22 -18.78 16.28
C CYS A 8 6.37 -19.94 17.26
N SER A 9 7.52 -20.61 17.28
CA SER A 9 7.81 -21.68 18.22
C SER A 9 8.10 -21.15 19.65
N HIS A 10 8.31 -19.84 19.80
CA HIS A 10 8.65 -19.16 21.04
C HIS A 10 7.55 -18.23 21.58
N GLY A 11 6.32 -18.38 21.10
CA GLY A 11 5.15 -17.68 21.66
C GLY A 11 4.36 -16.81 20.68
N ASP A 12 4.91 -16.44 19.52
CA ASP A 12 4.25 -15.57 18.55
C ASP A 12 2.97 -16.16 17.97
N LEU A 13 2.74 -17.47 18.10
CA LEU A 13 1.46 -18.10 17.77
C LEU A 13 0.29 -17.48 18.55
N GLY A 14 0.53 -16.94 19.73
CA GLY A 14 -0.48 -16.25 20.53
C GLY A 14 -1.03 -14.98 19.89
N SER A 15 -0.33 -14.39 18.92
CA SER A 15 -0.79 -13.22 18.17
C SER A 15 -1.82 -13.54 17.09
N ILE A 16 -1.99 -14.81 16.74
CA ILE A 16 -2.89 -15.28 15.68
C ILE A 16 -4.27 -15.60 16.27
N SER A 17 -5.31 -14.98 15.74
CA SER A 17 -6.70 -15.18 16.17
C SER A 17 -7.48 -16.07 15.20
N LYS A 18 -8.62 -16.60 15.65
CA LYS A 18 -9.54 -17.37 14.78
C LYS A 18 -10.15 -16.58 13.63
N LYS A 19 -10.06 -15.26 13.67
CA LYS A 19 -10.59 -14.37 12.62
C LYS A 19 -9.53 -14.07 11.54
N ASP A 20 -8.30 -14.48 11.77
CA ASP A 20 -7.22 -14.25 10.83
C ASP A 20 -7.21 -15.29 9.72
N VAL A 21 -6.58 -14.95 8.62
CA VAL A 21 -6.20 -15.85 7.54
C VAL A 21 -4.69 -15.95 7.57
N LEU A 22 -4.19 -17.16 7.72
CA LEU A 22 -2.75 -17.43 7.78
C LEU A 22 -2.25 -17.84 6.39
N ILE A 23 -1.25 -17.13 5.88
CA ILE A 23 -0.58 -17.48 4.63
C ILE A 23 0.79 -18.04 4.97
N LEU A 24 1.04 -19.31 4.63
CA LEU A 24 2.34 -19.94 4.78
C LEU A 24 3.00 -20.11 3.41
N ILE A 25 4.26 -19.71 3.34
CA ILE A 25 5.06 -19.74 2.11
C ILE A 25 6.23 -20.69 2.32
N SER A 26 6.31 -21.74 1.52
CA SER A 26 7.44 -22.66 1.52
C SER A 26 7.53 -23.33 0.15
N TYR A 27 8.64 -23.15 -0.56
CA TYR A 27 8.82 -23.73 -1.88
C TYR A 27 8.62 -25.24 -1.88
N SER A 28 9.31 -25.96 -0.99
CA SER A 28 9.14 -27.41 -0.84
C SER A 28 7.80 -27.80 -0.18
N GLY A 29 7.21 -26.89 0.59
CA GLY A 29 6.02 -27.14 1.40
C GLY A 29 6.23 -28.11 2.56
N SER A 30 7.50 -28.44 2.87
CA SER A 30 7.86 -29.44 3.89
C SER A 30 8.91 -28.91 4.87
N THR A 31 9.05 -27.57 4.97
CA THR A 31 9.93 -26.90 5.92
C THR A 31 9.55 -27.29 7.35
N GLU A 32 10.53 -27.73 8.14
CA GLU A 32 10.30 -28.29 9.48
C GLU A 32 9.66 -27.28 10.44
N GLU A 33 10.10 -26.05 10.39
CA GLU A 33 9.64 -24.94 11.23
C GLU A 33 8.15 -24.63 11.05
N LEU A 34 7.57 -24.97 9.88
CA LEU A 34 6.15 -24.74 9.62
C LEU A 34 5.24 -25.77 10.28
N LYS A 35 5.75 -26.92 10.70
CA LYS A 35 4.91 -27.99 11.28
C LYS A 35 4.11 -27.55 12.49
N ASN A 36 4.71 -26.79 13.39
CA ASN A 36 4.05 -26.30 14.59
C ASN A 36 2.95 -25.28 14.25
N ILE A 37 3.23 -24.39 13.30
CA ILE A 37 2.27 -23.38 12.83
C ILE A 37 1.07 -24.07 12.15
N ILE A 38 1.32 -25.05 11.31
CA ILE A 38 0.28 -25.85 10.65
C ILE A 38 -0.61 -26.56 11.68
N LYS A 39 0.01 -27.24 12.66
CA LYS A 39 -0.75 -27.89 13.75
C LYS A 39 -1.61 -26.89 14.52
N TYR A 40 -1.04 -25.72 14.83
CA TYR A 40 -1.76 -24.67 15.55
C TYR A 40 -2.95 -24.15 14.74
N ALA A 41 -2.75 -23.83 13.44
CA ALA A 41 -3.81 -23.35 12.58
C ALA A 41 -4.97 -24.36 12.47
N ASN A 42 -4.67 -25.63 12.21
CA ASN A 42 -5.66 -26.67 12.07
C ASN A 42 -6.42 -26.91 13.39
N ARG A 43 -5.71 -26.99 14.52
CA ARG A 43 -6.31 -27.18 15.84
C ARG A 43 -7.27 -26.03 16.23
N ASN A 44 -6.91 -24.80 15.88
CA ASN A 44 -7.69 -23.61 16.20
C ASN A 44 -8.69 -23.22 15.10
N LYS A 45 -8.79 -24.00 14.01
CA LYS A 45 -9.65 -23.75 12.85
C LYS A 45 -9.40 -22.37 12.24
N ILE A 46 -8.13 -22.00 12.09
CA ILE A 46 -7.69 -20.79 11.42
C ILE A 46 -7.54 -21.10 9.94
N THR A 47 -8.14 -20.31 9.07
CA THR A 47 -8.04 -20.53 7.62
C THR A 47 -6.59 -20.46 7.18
N LEU A 48 -6.11 -21.53 6.55
CA LEU A 48 -4.73 -21.69 6.13
C LEU A 48 -4.64 -21.65 4.60
N ILE A 49 -3.90 -20.70 4.07
CA ILE A 49 -3.51 -20.61 2.67
C ILE A 49 -2.05 -21.05 2.56
N GLY A 50 -1.79 -22.06 1.76
CA GLY A 50 -0.43 -22.53 1.51
C GLY A 50 0.05 -22.13 0.11
N ILE A 51 1.26 -21.58 0.04
CA ILE A 51 1.97 -21.32 -1.22
C ILE A 51 3.17 -22.27 -1.30
N MET A 52 3.14 -23.19 -2.25
CA MET A 52 4.18 -24.22 -2.38
C MET A 52 4.25 -24.75 -3.81
N SER A 53 5.35 -25.46 -4.15
CA SER A 53 5.51 -26.13 -5.46
C SER A 53 5.10 -27.61 -5.45
N LYS A 54 5.16 -28.28 -4.29
CA LYS A 54 5.00 -29.75 -4.18
C LYS A 54 3.61 -30.15 -3.68
N LYS A 55 2.84 -30.88 -4.51
CA LYS A 55 1.51 -31.42 -4.16
C LYS A 55 1.54 -32.46 -3.02
N ASN A 56 2.66 -33.11 -2.80
CA ASN A 56 2.78 -34.16 -1.77
C ASN A 56 3.26 -33.60 -0.42
N SER A 57 3.50 -32.30 -0.31
CA SER A 57 4.04 -31.67 0.87
C SER A 57 3.05 -31.61 2.04
N ILE A 58 3.59 -31.46 3.24
CA ILE A 58 2.79 -31.30 4.47
C ILE A 58 1.89 -30.06 4.36
N LEU A 59 2.46 -28.94 3.88
CA LEU A 59 1.72 -27.69 3.72
C LEU A 59 0.55 -27.85 2.72
N TYR A 60 0.76 -28.53 1.59
CA TYR A 60 -0.30 -28.78 0.64
C TYR A 60 -1.46 -29.56 1.24
N LYS A 61 -1.15 -30.64 1.99
CA LYS A 61 -2.18 -31.50 2.61
C LYS A 61 -2.97 -30.77 3.70
N ALA A 62 -2.31 -29.88 4.41
CA ALA A 62 -2.87 -29.19 5.57
C ALA A 62 -3.62 -27.88 5.23
N SER A 63 -3.38 -27.30 4.06
CA SER A 63 -3.97 -26.01 3.69
C SER A 63 -5.41 -26.14 3.21
N ASP A 64 -6.25 -25.22 3.61
CA ASP A 64 -7.63 -25.06 3.12
C ASP A 64 -7.59 -24.54 1.67
N ILE A 65 -6.75 -23.56 1.41
CA ILE A 65 -6.53 -22.98 0.07
C ILE A 65 -5.10 -23.26 -0.36
N LYS A 66 -4.93 -23.82 -1.55
CA LYS A 66 -3.66 -24.29 -2.08
C LYS A 66 -3.28 -23.48 -3.31
N LEU A 67 -2.25 -22.66 -3.18
CA LEU A 67 -1.67 -21.90 -4.28
C LEU A 67 -0.39 -22.58 -4.74
N LEU A 68 -0.51 -23.40 -5.78
CA LEU A 68 0.61 -24.10 -6.38
C LEU A 68 1.38 -23.14 -7.29
N ILE A 69 2.67 -23.04 -7.04
CA ILE A 69 3.62 -22.38 -7.92
C ILE A 69 4.39 -23.45 -8.72
N PRO A 70 4.91 -23.12 -9.92
CA PRO A 70 5.65 -24.07 -10.73
C PRO A 70 6.92 -24.54 -10.01
N GLU A 71 7.32 -25.76 -10.30
CA GLU A 71 8.65 -26.23 -9.98
C GLU A 71 9.64 -25.58 -10.95
N VAL A 72 10.67 -24.95 -10.42
CA VAL A 72 11.68 -24.22 -11.19
C VAL A 72 13.07 -24.71 -10.83
N THR A 73 13.99 -24.60 -11.78
CA THR A 73 15.41 -24.82 -11.54
C THR A 73 16.04 -23.56 -11.01
N GLU A 74 16.77 -23.66 -9.91
CA GLU A 74 17.51 -22.54 -9.35
C GLU A 74 18.68 -22.16 -10.27
N ALA A 75 19.00 -20.88 -10.31
CA ALA A 75 20.11 -20.37 -11.12
C ALA A 75 21.49 -20.83 -10.60
N GLY A 76 22.49 -20.74 -11.44
CA GLY A 76 23.86 -21.10 -11.11
C GLY A 76 24.01 -22.59 -10.86
N LEU A 77 24.49 -22.97 -9.68
CA LEU A 77 24.69 -24.37 -9.29
C LEU A 77 23.42 -25.10 -8.90
N GLY A 78 22.24 -24.47 -8.98
CA GLY A 78 20.96 -25.08 -8.63
C GLY A 78 20.72 -25.29 -7.13
N ILE A 79 21.52 -24.66 -6.27
CA ILE A 79 21.48 -24.86 -4.81
C ILE A 79 20.88 -23.66 -4.07
N VAL A 80 21.27 -22.46 -4.49
CA VAL A 80 20.87 -21.22 -3.81
C VAL A 80 19.49 -20.77 -4.29
N PRO A 81 18.54 -20.47 -3.38
CA PRO A 81 17.23 -19.95 -3.78
C PRO A 81 17.34 -18.68 -4.64
N THR A 82 16.80 -18.74 -5.85
CA THR A 82 16.81 -17.68 -6.86
C THR A 82 15.49 -17.66 -7.61
N SER A 83 15.29 -18.58 -8.56
CA SER A 83 14.06 -18.70 -9.35
C SER A 83 12.84 -18.99 -8.47
N SER A 84 13.00 -19.84 -7.45
CA SER A 84 11.94 -20.12 -6.48
C SER A 84 11.52 -18.87 -5.68
N THR A 85 12.48 -18.05 -5.28
CA THR A 85 12.22 -16.79 -4.56
C THR A 85 11.44 -15.79 -5.42
N ILE A 86 11.86 -15.62 -6.69
CA ILE A 86 11.15 -14.75 -7.64
C ILE A 86 9.72 -15.25 -7.87
N THR A 87 9.54 -16.56 -8.01
CA THR A 87 8.20 -17.14 -8.22
C THR A 87 7.30 -16.91 -7.00
N GLN A 88 7.82 -17.06 -5.79
CA GLN A 88 7.09 -16.77 -4.55
C GLN A 88 6.74 -15.28 -4.42
N LEU A 89 7.66 -14.39 -4.76
CA LEU A 89 7.42 -12.95 -4.78
C LEU A 89 6.32 -12.59 -5.78
N SER A 90 6.39 -13.15 -6.99
CA SER A 90 5.42 -12.87 -8.06
C SER A 90 3.99 -13.28 -7.68
N ILE A 91 3.80 -14.42 -7.01
CA ILE A 91 2.46 -14.81 -6.54
C ILE A 91 1.99 -13.92 -5.40
N GLY A 92 2.89 -13.45 -4.53
CA GLY A 92 2.59 -12.49 -3.49
C GLY A 92 2.08 -11.16 -4.05
N ASP A 93 2.77 -10.62 -5.04
CA ASP A 93 2.37 -9.39 -5.75
C ASP A 93 1.02 -9.57 -6.47
N ALA A 94 0.83 -10.71 -7.15
CA ALA A 94 -0.43 -11.02 -7.81
C ALA A 94 -1.61 -11.06 -6.83
N LEU A 95 -1.42 -11.67 -5.65
CA LEU A 95 -2.43 -11.68 -4.58
C LEU A 95 -2.72 -10.28 -4.04
N ALA A 96 -1.68 -9.46 -3.85
CA ALA A 96 -1.84 -8.09 -3.40
C ALA A 96 -2.66 -7.27 -4.41
N VAL A 97 -2.32 -7.34 -5.70
CA VAL A 97 -3.04 -6.64 -6.78
C VAL A 97 -4.48 -7.15 -6.91
N ALA A 98 -4.69 -8.46 -6.87
CA ALA A 98 -6.03 -9.05 -6.91
C ALA A 98 -6.89 -8.58 -5.73
N THR A 99 -6.30 -8.48 -4.55
CA THR A 99 -6.97 -7.99 -3.34
C THR A 99 -7.33 -6.50 -3.44
N LEU A 100 -6.43 -5.66 -3.95
CA LEU A 100 -6.68 -4.24 -4.22
C LEU A 100 -7.87 -4.07 -5.18
N ASN A 101 -7.88 -4.83 -6.28
CA ASN A 101 -8.95 -4.80 -7.25
C ASN A 101 -10.29 -5.26 -6.65
N LYS A 102 -10.28 -6.37 -5.92
CA LYS A 102 -11.48 -6.91 -5.27
C LYS A 102 -12.08 -5.96 -4.23
N LYS A 103 -11.23 -5.23 -3.52
CA LYS A 103 -11.64 -4.22 -2.53
C LYS A 103 -11.97 -2.87 -3.16
N ASN A 104 -11.85 -2.72 -4.47
CA ASN A 104 -12.06 -1.45 -5.19
C ASN A 104 -11.27 -0.28 -4.58
N ILE A 105 -10.04 -0.55 -4.13
CA ILE A 105 -9.19 0.48 -3.54
C ILE A 105 -8.77 1.47 -4.62
N SER A 106 -9.23 2.70 -4.46
CA SER A 106 -8.93 3.80 -5.39
C SER A 106 -7.56 4.42 -5.12
N LYS A 107 -7.08 5.21 -6.10
CA LYS A 107 -5.88 6.04 -5.92
C LYS A 107 -6.01 7.00 -4.71
N LYS A 108 -7.23 7.49 -4.42
CA LYS A 108 -7.50 8.34 -3.26
C LYS A 108 -7.32 7.58 -1.95
N ASP A 109 -7.77 6.32 -1.89
CA ASP A 109 -7.59 5.48 -0.70
C ASP A 109 -6.12 5.15 -0.50
N PHE A 110 -5.41 4.82 -1.57
CA PHE A 110 -3.98 4.57 -1.52
C PHE A 110 -3.19 5.77 -0.98
N LYS A 111 -3.58 6.99 -1.40
CA LYS A 111 -3.00 8.25 -0.90
C LYS A 111 -3.17 8.44 0.60
N LYS A 112 -4.31 8.02 1.19
CA LYS A 112 -4.55 8.12 2.65
C LYS A 112 -3.52 7.33 3.45
N PHE A 113 -3.08 6.18 2.92
CA PHE A 113 -2.10 5.31 3.56
C PHE A 113 -0.65 5.68 3.25
N HIS A 114 -0.42 6.49 2.19
CA HIS A 114 0.91 6.91 1.74
C HIS A 114 0.98 8.44 1.58
N PRO A 115 0.83 9.21 2.68
CA PRO A 115 0.77 10.68 2.61
C PRO A 115 2.12 11.32 2.24
N SER A 116 3.22 10.58 2.44
CA SER A 116 4.58 11.05 2.23
C SER A 116 5.27 10.31 1.08
N GLY A 117 6.32 10.92 0.51
CA GLY A 117 7.13 10.31 -0.54
C GLY A 117 6.67 10.64 -1.96
N ASN A 118 7.47 10.19 -2.95
CA ASN A 118 7.26 10.51 -4.37
C ASN A 118 5.89 10.10 -4.90
N LEU A 119 5.32 9.02 -4.38
CA LEU A 119 4.02 8.52 -4.80
C LEU A 119 2.89 9.39 -4.24
N GLY A 120 2.99 9.82 -2.98
CA GLY A 120 2.05 10.75 -2.38
C GLY A 120 2.03 12.11 -3.09
N ILE A 121 3.20 12.60 -3.51
CA ILE A 121 3.34 13.84 -4.28
C ILE A 121 2.66 13.72 -5.66
N LYS A 122 2.88 12.62 -6.38
CA LYS A 122 2.27 12.37 -7.70
C LYS A 122 0.74 12.24 -7.65
N LEU A 123 0.18 11.92 -6.51
CA LEU A 123 -1.27 11.79 -6.30
C LEU A 123 -1.92 13.05 -5.73
N LYS A 124 -1.15 14.13 -5.49
CA LYS A 124 -1.71 15.42 -5.06
C LYS A 124 -2.54 16.03 -6.18
N THR A 125 -3.69 16.54 -5.79
CA THR A 125 -4.56 17.33 -6.68
C THR A 125 -4.33 18.82 -6.43
N VAL A 126 -4.86 19.67 -7.31
CA VAL A 126 -4.86 21.13 -7.09
C VAL A 126 -5.55 21.47 -5.77
N GLU A 127 -6.65 20.79 -5.44
CA GLU A 127 -7.36 20.95 -4.17
C GLU A 127 -6.50 20.72 -2.94
N ASP A 128 -5.53 19.78 -3.01
CA ASP A 128 -4.63 19.45 -1.89
C ASP A 128 -3.59 20.55 -1.60
N ILE A 129 -3.28 21.38 -2.60
CA ILE A 129 -2.20 22.38 -2.51
C ILE A 129 -2.67 23.82 -2.70
N MET A 130 -3.90 24.03 -3.21
CA MET A 130 -4.43 25.35 -3.41
C MET A 130 -4.57 26.11 -2.08
N LEU A 131 -4.38 27.40 -2.15
CA LEU A 131 -4.69 28.31 -1.05
C LEU A 131 -6.19 28.60 -1.04
N THR A 132 -6.76 28.71 0.15
CA THR A 132 -8.20 28.95 0.34
C THR A 132 -8.45 30.12 1.27
N LYS A 133 -9.65 30.70 1.19
CA LYS A 133 -10.14 31.76 2.07
C LYS A 133 -9.19 32.98 2.11
N ASP A 134 -8.88 33.43 3.30
CA ASP A 134 -8.02 34.58 3.60
C ASP A 134 -6.54 34.43 3.19
N LYS A 135 -6.11 33.22 2.84
CA LYS A 135 -4.76 33.00 2.27
C LYS A 135 -4.68 33.41 0.81
N VAL A 136 -5.82 33.42 0.10
CA VAL A 136 -5.87 33.83 -1.31
C VAL A 136 -5.83 35.35 -1.40
N PRO A 137 -4.93 35.93 -2.20
CA PRO A 137 -4.76 37.37 -2.31
C PRO A 137 -5.79 37.96 -3.26
N PHE A 138 -6.97 38.28 -2.74
CA PHE A 138 -8.03 38.93 -3.51
C PHE A 138 -7.93 40.46 -3.40
N ILE A 139 -8.30 41.15 -4.47
CA ILE A 139 -8.42 42.61 -4.52
C ILE A 139 -9.63 43.00 -5.36
N SER A 140 -10.30 44.10 -5.02
CA SER A 140 -11.39 44.65 -5.86
C SER A 140 -10.81 45.35 -7.10
N GLU A 141 -11.50 45.24 -8.23
CA GLU A 141 -11.15 45.91 -9.49
C GLU A 141 -11.11 47.43 -9.36
N ASN A 142 -11.85 48.00 -8.40
CA ASN A 142 -11.88 49.44 -8.13
C ASN A 142 -10.77 49.90 -7.15
N SER A 143 -9.90 49.03 -6.68
CA SER A 143 -8.80 49.35 -5.79
C SER A 143 -7.67 50.06 -6.52
N ASN A 144 -7.00 50.99 -5.83
CA ASN A 144 -5.82 51.64 -6.41
C ASN A 144 -4.57 50.79 -6.29
N MET A 145 -3.58 51.05 -7.16
CA MET A 145 -2.34 50.27 -7.24
C MET A 145 -1.51 50.27 -5.94
N LYS A 146 -1.62 51.30 -5.09
CA LYS A 146 -0.93 51.38 -3.79
C LYS A 146 -1.42 50.24 -2.86
N ILE A 147 -2.72 49.95 -2.87
CA ILE A 147 -3.33 48.85 -2.11
C ILE A 147 -2.90 47.52 -2.71
N ALA A 148 -2.90 47.38 -4.05
CA ALA A 148 -2.44 46.20 -4.73
C ALA A 148 -1.00 45.82 -4.36
N LEU A 149 -0.09 46.78 -4.43
CA LEU A 149 1.32 46.56 -4.06
C LEU A 149 1.49 46.15 -2.58
N LYS A 150 0.70 46.78 -1.68
CA LYS A 150 0.72 46.39 -0.27
C LYS A 150 0.30 44.95 -0.05
N ILE A 151 -0.76 44.46 -0.72
CA ILE A 151 -1.23 43.09 -0.60
C ILE A 151 -0.22 42.11 -1.22
N LEU A 152 0.35 42.42 -2.40
CA LEU A 152 1.43 41.61 -3.03
C LEU A 152 2.62 41.45 -2.07
N THR A 153 3.06 42.52 -1.44
CA THR A 153 4.18 42.49 -0.48
C THR A 153 3.84 41.66 0.77
N LEU A 154 2.63 41.82 1.33
CA LEU A 154 2.19 41.08 2.51
C LEU A 154 2.01 39.58 2.25
N LYS A 155 1.35 39.22 1.15
CA LYS A 155 1.03 37.83 0.85
C LYS A 155 2.20 37.06 0.25
N LYS A 156 3.17 37.74 -0.35
CA LYS A 156 4.40 37.16 -0.96
C LYS A 156 4.14 36.05 -1.98
N LEU A 157 3.00 36.10 -2.65
CA LEU A 157 2.61 35.08 -3.65
C LEU A 157 2.86 35.53 -5.09
N GLY A 158 3.34 36.77 -5.27
CA GLY A 158 3.63 37.35 -6.59
C GLY A 158 2.40 37.57 -7.48
N THR A 159 1.19 37.37 -6.94
CA THR A 159 -0.05 37.37 -7.71
C THR A 159 -1.21 37.90 -6.89
N LEU A 160 -2.12 38.65 -7.55
CA LEU A 160 -3.42 39.05 -7.00
C LEU A 160 -4.54 38.62 -7.90
N ILE A 161 -5.63 38.11 -7.34
CA ILE A 161 -6.85 37.78 -8.03
C ILE A 161 -7.81 38.97 -7.91
N VAL A 162 -8.19 39.53 -9.06
CA VAL A 162 -9.08 40.69 -9.12
C VAL A 162 -10.54 40.24 -9.14
N LYS A 163 -11.37 40.83 -8.29
CA LYS A 163 -12.81 40.57 -8.22
C LYS A 163 -13.64 41.81 -8.48
N ASN A 164 -14.77 41.60 -9.18
CA ASN A 164 -15.79 42.63 -9.32
C ASN A 164 -16.67 42.73 -8.06
N THR A 165 -17.62 43.67 -8.09
CA THR A 165 -18.59 43.92 -7.01
C THR A 165 -19.52 42.75 -6.73
N LYS A 166 -19.71 41.82 -7.72
CA LYS A 166 -20.50 40.60 -7.57
C LYS A 166 -19.70 39.44 -6.98
N GLY A 167 -18.38 39.60 -6.81
CA GLY A 167 -17.50 38.55 -6.31
C GLY A 167 -16.90 37.64 -7.36
N ASP A 168 -17.18 37.88 -8.65
CA ASP A 168 -16.62 37.11 -9.76
C ASP A 168 -15.15 37.51 -10.00
N THR A 169 -14.34 36.57 -10.42
CA THR A 169 -12.95 36.84 -10.81
C THR A 169 -12.93 37.47 -12.19
N THR A 170 -12.39 38.69 -12.30
CA THR A 170 -12.31 39.46 -13.56
C THR A 170 -10.89 39.56 -14.11
N GLY A 171 -9.89 39.24 -13.32
CA GLY A 171 -8.50 39.32 -13.77
C GLY A 171 -7.48 38.87 -12.74
N ILE A 172 -6.22 38.99 -13.13
CA ILE A 172 -5.05 38.67 -12.32
C ILE A 172 -4.00 39.77 -12.51
N ILE A 173 -3.29 40.10 -11.43
CA ILE A 173 -2.13 40.96 -11.45
C ILE A 173 -0.93 40.15 -10.97
N THR A 174 0.18 40.15 -11.73
CA THR A 174 1.44 39.46 -11.42
C THR A 174 2.59 40.47 -11.25
#